data_f5e116d01856ba5ca98b40ce90a5c475
#
_entry.id   f5e116d01856ba5ca98b40ce90a5c475
#
_cell.length_a   1.000
_cell.length_b   1.000
_cell.length_c   1.000
_cell.angle_alpha   90.00
_cell.angle_beta   90.00
_cell.angle_gamma   90.00
#
_symmetry.space_group_name_H-M   'P 1'
#
loop_
_entity.id
_entity.type
_entity.pdbx_description
1 polymer ?
#
loop_
_entity_poly.entity_id
_entity_poly.type
_entity_poly.pdbx_seq_one_letter_code
_entity_poly.pdbx_strand_id
1 'polypeptide(L)'
;MTQPVRRPSARVVIVNWRQAELTIRAARSIREQLGDGDGLVVVDNASGDGSTERLRREGLTVVESSENRGFGAGVNLGALGMKEEVLVLLNNDAVAEPGFLEALLAALSNPPSAVAPAAATARILLAGRWKPAAPGQPDALVSPRTGRWTRLDDQAAARGEGEVLVNSTGNLVDASGNGYDRDWLVPAEREHSPSEVFGLCGGACAIRREAWQALGGFREDLFMYYEDTDLSWRLRERGWRVIYVREAVARHEHASSSGTESPMFIRVNTRNRILTAAAHSPAPVVMQALARTLVRTLRGPQRGPVMSGLAQASAGLPRELYRRMRGSSSSQ
;
A
#
# COMPACT_ATOMS: atom_id res chain seq x y z
N MET A 1 -24.38 2.57 -31.82
CA MET A 1 -24.24 3.51 -30.70
C MET A 1 -23.86 2.68 -29.48
N THR A 2 -22.60 2.70 -29.07
CA THR A 2 -22.14 2.05 -27.82
C THR A 2 -22.77 2.80 -26.64
N GLN A 3 -23.51 2.09 -25.78
CA GLN A 3 -24.00 2.68 -24.53
C GLN A 3 -22.81 3.27 -23.76
N PRO A 4 -22.93 4.45 -23.14
CA PRO A 4 -21.88 4.97 -22.29
C PRO A 4 -21.58 3.94 -21.20
N VAL A 5 -20.32 3.59 -21.05
CA VAL A 5 -19.88 2.64 -20.02
C VAL A 5 -20.18 3.26 -18.65
N ARG A 6 -21.04 2.61 -17.88
CA ARG A 6 -21.45 3.10 -16.56
C ARG A 6 -20.22 3.09 -15.62
N ARG A 7 -19.96 4.21 -14.95
CA ARG A 7 -18.98 4.29 -13.87
C ARG A 7 -19.38 3.31 -12.75
N PRO A 8 -18.49 2.41 -12.32
CA PRO A 8 -18.79 1.52 -11.20
C PRO A 8 -18.83 2.32 -9.89
N SER A 9 -19.66 1.87 -8.94
CA SER A 9 -19.71 2.45 -7.60
C SER A 9 -18.50 2.01 -6.77
N ALA A 10 -18.02 2.90 -5.89
CA ALA A 10 -16.83 2.70 -5.08
C ALA A 10 -17.10 2.79 -3.58
N ARG A 11 -16.53 1.89 -2.80
CA ARG A 11 -16.32 2.09 -1.35
C ARG A 11 -14.89 2.51 -1.11
N VAL A 12 -14.71 3.74 -0.64
CA VAL A 12 -13.40 4.22 -0.18
C VAL A 12 -13.22 3.86 1.28
N VAL A 13 -12.09 3.25 1.62
CA VAL A 13 -11.71 2.91 2.99
C VAL A 13 -10.42 3.64 3.36
N ILE A 14 -10.45 4.35 4.50
CA ILE A 14 -9.30 5.00 5.13
C ILE A 14 -9.14 4.41 6.53
N VAL A 15 -7.95 3.95 6.90
CA VAL A 15 -7.67 3.39 8.23
C VAL A 15 -6.97 4.45 9.07
N ASN A 16 -7.59 4.85 10.17
CA ASN A 16 -7.02 5.78 11.15
C ASN A 16 -6.38 5.04 12.31
N TRP A 17 -5.22 5.52 12.76
CA TRP A 17 -4.67 5.20 14.06
C TRP A 17 -3.94 6.42 14.62
N ARG A 18 -4.54 7.11 15.61
CA ARG A 18 -3.99 8.28 16.32
C ARG A 18 -3.56 9.46 15.43
N GLN A 19 -4.18 9.59 14.25
CA GLN A 19 -3.82 10.59 13.24
C GLN A 19 -5.09 11.28 12.67
N ALA A 20 -6.02 11.69 13.56
CA ALA A 20 -7.31 12.23 13.14
C ALA A 20 -7.19 13.37 12.11
N GLU A 21 -6.23 14.31 12.28
CA GLU A 21 -6.05 15.45 11.37
C GLU A 21 -5.65 15.02 9.97
N LEU A 22 -4.70 14.08 9.86
CA LEU A 22 -4.29 13.53 8.57
C LEU A 22 -5.48 12.83 7.91
N THR A 23 -6.18 12.00 8.68
CA THR A 23 -7.37 11.27 8.23
C THR A 23 -8.48 12.21 7.73
N ILE A 24 -8.72 13.34 8.42
CA ILE A 24 -9.67 14.35 7.99
C ILE A 24 -9.25 14.96 6.64
N ARG A 25 -7.98 15.30 6.48
CA ARG A 25 -7.45 15.84 5.21
C ARG A 25 -7.63 14.82 4.06
N ALA A 26 -7.25 13.56 4.29
CA ALA A 26 -7.45 12.47 3.33
C ALA A 26 -8.93 12.31 2.97
N ALA A 27 -9.82 12.25 3.96
CA ALA A 27 -11.24 12.09 3.77
C ALA A 27 -11.87 13.27 3.00
N ARG A 28 -11.47 14.51 3.29
CA ARG A 28 -11.95 15.70 2.56
C ARG A 28 -11.55 15.66 1.09
N SER A 29 -10.31 15.28 0.77
CA SER A 29 -9.82 15.23 -0.61
C SER A 29 -10.55 14.22 -1.49
N ILE A 30 -11.09 13.16 -0.91
CA ILE A 30 -11.84 12.15 -1.64
C ILE A 30 -13.35 12.38 -1.62
N ARG A 31 -13.89 13.00 -0.56
CA ARG A 31 -15.33 13.26 -0.42
C ARG A 31 -15.89 14.07 -1.58
N GLU A 32 -15.13 15.06 -2.07
CA GLU A 32 -15.53 15.93 -3.19
C GLU A 32 -15.58 15.19 -4.54
N GLN A 33 -15.02 13.98 -4.61
CA GLN A 33 -14.97 13.15 -5.82
C GLN A 33 -16.00 12.03 -5.83
N LEU A 34 -16.74 11.84 -4.72
CA LEU A 34 -17.75 10.79 -4.61
C LEU A 34 -18.97 11.13 -5.47
N GLY A 35 -19.44 10.13 -6.22
CA GLY A 35 -20.70 10.20 -6.97
C GLY A 35 -21.81 9.40 -6.28
N ASP A 36 -22.97 9.37 -6.94
CA ASP A 36 -24.11 8.60 -6.48
C ASP A 36 -23.78 7.11 -6.37
N GLY A 37 -24.10 6.52 -5.21
CA GLY A 37 -23.82 5.11 -4.91
C GLY A 37 -22.42 4.83 -4.39
N ASP A 38 -21.54 5.84 -4.26
CA ASP A 38 -20.26 5.70 -3.60
C ASP A 38 -20.39 5.83 -2.07
N GLY A 39 -19.44 5.18 -1.35
CA GLY A 39 -19.35 5.25 0.10
C GLY A 39 -17.94 5.59 0.56
N LEU A 40 -17.83 6.38 1.65
CA LEU A 40 -16.58 6.62 2.36
C LEU A 40 -16.72 6.11 3.80
N VAL A 41 -15.82 5.22 4.17
CA VAL A 41 -15.73 4.63 5.51
C VAL A 41 -14.35 4.89 6.08
N VAL A 42 -14.30 5.47 7.26
CA VAL A 42 -13.07 5.56 8.06
C VAL A 42 -13.12 4.48 9.12
N VAL A 43 -12.06 3.70 9.22
CA VAL A 43 -11.91 2.70 10.29
C VAL A 43 -10.97 3.28 11.35
N ASP A 44 -11.46 3.51 12.55
CA ASP A 44 -10.61 3.82 13.69
C ASP A 44 -10.06 2.52 14.31
N ASN A 45 -8.76 2.31 14.18
CA ASN A 45 -8.10 1.08 14.57
C ASN A 45 -7.68 1.11 16.06
N ALA A 46 -8.67 1.35 16.93
CA ALA A 46 -8.50 1.48 18.39
C ALA A 46 -7.50 2.58 18.80
N SER A 47 -7.69 3.78 18.32
CA SER A 47 -6.80 4.93 18.62
C SER A 47 -6.78 5.31 20.10
N GLY A 48 -7.94 5.35 20.77
CA GLY A 48 -8.08 5.63 22.20
C GLY A 48 -7.63 7.05 22.62
N ASP A 49 -7.58 8.00 21.68
CA ASP A 49 -7.08 9.37 21.88
C ASP A 49 -8.11 10.46 21.53
N GLY A 50 -9.39 10.10 21.36
CA GLY A 50 -10.44 11.00 20.93
C GLY A 50 -10.54 11.17 19.40
N SER A 51 -9.77 10.41 18.64
CA SER A 51 -9.82 10.42 17.16
C SER A 51 -11.21 10.11 16.64
N THR A 52 -11.87 9.08 17.18
CA THR A 52 -13.22 8.66 16.74
C THR A 52 -14.24 9.79 16.83
N GLU A 53 -14.34 10.45 17.97
CA GLU A 53 -15.28 11.56 18.21
C GLU A 53 -14.99 12.74 17.30
N ARG A 54 -13.70 13.00 17.04
CA ARG A 54 -13.26 14.06 16.14
C ARG A 54 -13.64 13.77 14.69
N LEU A 55 -13.41 12.55 14.22
CA LEU A 55 -13.77 12.11 12.88
C LEU A 55 -15.31 12.14 12.68
N ARG A 56 -16.09 11.72 13.67
CA ARG A 56 -17.55 11.80 13.63
C ARG A 56 -18.08 13.24 13.60
N ARG A 57 -17.45 14.19 14.32
CA ARG A 57 -17.79 15.62 14.24
C ARG A 57 -17.57 16.23 12.86
N GLU A 58 -16.66 15.69 12.08
CA GLU A 58 -16.46 16.04 10.67
C GLU A 58 -17.49 15.40 9.73
N GLY A 59 -18.50 14.70 10.27
CA GLY A 59 -19.54 14.03 9.49
C GLY A 59 -19.03 12.80 8.73
N LEU A 60 -17.96 12.15 9.21
CA LEU A 60 -17.44 10.92 8.63
C LEU A 60 -18.16 9.69 9.20
N THR A 61 -18.43 8.70 8.35
CA THR A 61 -18.85 7.38 8.80
C THR A 61 -17.65 6.67 9.40
N VAL A 62 -17.67 6.42 10.71
CA VAL A 62 -16.57 5.79 11.43
C VAL A 62 -16.98 4.42 11.95
N VAL A 63 -16.21 3.40 11.57
CA VAL A 63 -16.27 2.05 12.12
C VAL A 63 -15.12 1.88 13.09
N GLU A 64 -15.42 1.43 14.31
CA GLU A 64 -14.41 1.25 15.35
C GLU A 64 -13.98 -0.20 15.45
N SER A 65 -12.67 -0.42 15.48
CA SER A 65 -12.07 -1.69 15.89
C SER A 65 -11.93 -1.73 17.41
N SER A 66 -12.15 -2.87 18.03
CA SER A 66 -11.95 -3.06 19.48
C SER A 66 -10.47 -3.06 19.90
N GLU A 67 -9.56 -3.34 18.95
CA GLU A 67 -8.12 -3.37 19.15
C GLU A 67 -7.37 -3.00 17.88
N ASN A 68 -6.12 -2.55 17.99
CA ASN A 68 -5.28 -2.31 16.82
C ASN A 68 -4.76 -3.63 16.27
N ARG A 69 -5.39 -4.10 15.19
CA ARG A 69 -5.03 -5.33 14.46
C ARG A 69 -4.20 -5.08 13.21
N GLY A 70 -3.73 -3.84 13.03
CA GLY A 70 -2.92 -3.43 11.89
C GLY A 70 -3.75 -2.96 10.68
N PHE A 71 -3.03 -2.55 9.62
CA PHE A 71 -3.64 -1.93 8.44
C PHE A 71 -4.57 -2.89 7.70
N GLY A 72 -4.10 -4.11 7.40
CA GLY A 72 -4.88 -5.08 6.64
C GLY A 72 -6.22 -5.44 7.31
N ALA A 73 -6.22 -5.65 8.63
CA ALA A 73 -7.44 -5.92 9.38
C ALA A 73 -8.39 -4.71 9.40
N GLY A 74 -7.85 -3.49 9.50
CA GLY A 74 -8.63 -2.26 9.39
C GLY A 74 -9.32 -2.14 8.03
N VAL A 75 -8.61 -2.41 6.95
CA VAL A 75 -9.20 -2.41 5.59
C VAL A 75 -10.29 -3.48 5.47
N ASN A 76 -10.02 -4.71 5.94
CA ASN A 76 -11.01 -5.79 5.92
C ASN A 76 -12.31 -5.38 6.63
N LEU A 77 -12.17 -4.74 7.81
CA LEU A 77 -13.31 -4.25 8.59
C LEU A 77 -14.08 -3.16 7.83
N GLY A 78 -13.42 -2.21 7.19
CA GLY A 78 -14.04 -1.15 6.39
C GLY A 78 -14.72 -1.65 5.11
N ALA A 79 -14.22 -2.76 4.56
CA ALA A 79 -14.79 -3.42 3.38
C ALA A 79 -15.93 -4.40 3.73
N LEU A 80 -16.18 -4.67 5.01
CA LEU A 80 -17.20 -5.64 5.42
C LEU A 80 -18.59 -5.22 4.93
N GLY A 81 -19.29 -6.14 4.29
CA GLY A 81 -20.65 -5.93 3.80
C GLY A 81 -20.76 -4.92 2.66
N MET A 82 -19.65 -4.55 1.99
CA MET A 82 -19.69 -3.63 0.85
C MET A 82 -20.59 -4.16 -0.29
N LYS A 83 -21.38 -3.27 -0.85
CA LYS A 83 -22.23 -3.54 -2.02
C LYS A 83 -21.68 -2.88 -3.29
N GLU A 84 -20.83 -1.91 -3.13
CA GLU A 84 -20.15 -1.18 -4.18
C GLU A 84 -19.28 -2.12 -5.01
N GLU A 85 -19.03 -1.80 -6.26
CA GLU A 85 -18.38 -2.67 -7.23
C GLU A 85 -16.86 -2.66 -7.10
N VAL A 86 -16.32 -1.59 -6.52
CA VAL A 86 -14.88 -1.36 -6.36
C VAL A 86 -14.56 -0.95 -4.92
N LEU A 87 -13.59 -1.60 -4.31
CA LEU A 87 -12.95 -1.14 -3.08
C LEU A 87 -11.81 -0.20 -3.45
N VAL A 88 -11.79 1.00 -2.89
CA VAL A 88 -10.71 1.97 -3.05
C VAL A 88 -10.03 2.18 -1.72
N LEU A 89 -8.71 2.11 -1.70
CA LEU A 89 -7.91 2.37 -0.52
C LEU A 89 -7.19 3.71 -0.68
N LEU A 90 -7.18 4.49 0.37
CA LEU A 90 -6.39 5.71 0.49
C LEU A 90 -5.81 5.76 1.90
N ASN A 91 -4.49 5.87 2.01
CA ASN A 91 -3.86 6.02 3.32
C ASN A 91 -4.35 7.30 4.01
N ASN A 92 -4.42 7.27 5.32
CA ASN A 92 -4.86 8.41 6.12
C ASN A 92 -3.91 9.62 6.06
N ASP A 93 -2.68 9.44 5.62
CA ASP A 93 -1.68 10.46 5.37
C ASP A 93 -1.44 10.74 3.88
N ALA A 94 -2.42 10.37 3.05
CA ALA A 94 -2.42 10.67 1.62
C ALA A 94 -3.58 11.61 1.26
N VAL A 95 -3.34 12.51 0.32
CA VAL A 95 -4.33 13.45 -0.23
C VAL A 95 -4.54 13.11 -1.70
N ALA A 96 -5.77 12.76 -2.07
CA ALA A 96 -6.15 12.49 -3.46
C ALA A 96 -6.24 13.80 -4.25
N GLU A 97 -5.60 13.87 -5.42
CA GLU A 97 -5.76 15.01 -6.32
C GLU A 97 -7.10 14.92 -7.08
N PRO A 98 -7.64 16.04 -7.59
CA PRO A 98 -8.85 16.02 -8.40
C PRO A 98 -8.76 15.03 -9.56
N GLY A 99 -9.80 14.22 -9.77
CA GLY A 99 -9.82 13.18 -10.80
C GLY A 99 -9.21 11.83 -10.39
N PHE A 100 -8.64 11.72 -9.19
CA PHE A 100 -8.06 10.48 -8.68
C PHE A 100 -9.05 9.31 -8.71
N LEU A 101 -10.24 9.49 -8.14
CA LEU A 101 -11.26 8.44 -8.05
C LEU A 101 -11.77 8.06 -9.44
N GLU A 102 -12.07 9.05 -10.26
CA GLU A 102 -12.58 8.84 -11.62
C GLU A 102 -11.59 8.05 -12.48
N ALA A 103 -10.30 8.41 -12.42
CA ALA A 103 -9.25 7.72 -13.19
C ALA A 103 -9.12 6.24 -12.79
N LEU A 104 -9.15 5.93 -11.49
CA LEU A 104 -9.11 4.53 -11.02
C LEU A 104 -10.34 3.74 -11.47
N LEU A 105 -11.53 4.32 -11.36
CA LEU A 105 -12.75 3.63 -11.73
C LEU A 105 -12.90 3.46 -13.25
N ALA A 106 -12.52 4.45 -14.04
CA ALA A 106 -12.48 4.35 -15.50
C ALA A 106 -11.52 3.25 -15.96
N ALA A 107 -10.36 3.14 -15.36
CA ALA A 107 -9.37 2.10 -15.67
C ALA A 107 -9.88 0.67 -15.36
N LEU A 108 -10.72 0.52 -14.36
CA LEU A 108 -11.37 -0.76 -14.04
C LEU A 108 -12.63 -1.02 -14.86
N SER A 109 -13.29 0.02 -15.36
CA SER A 109 -14.51 -0.10 -16.19
C SER A 109 -14.20 -0.44 -17.65
N ASN A 110 -13.15 0.21 -18.20
CA ASN A 110 -12.74 0.11 -19.61
C ASN A 110 -11.28 -0.39 -19.69
N PRO A 111 -11.03 -1.67 -19.51
CA PRO A 111 -9.66 -2.17 -19.58
C PRO A 111 -9.08 -1.98 -20.99
N PRO A 112 -7.79 -1.62 -21.10
CA PRO A 112 -7.12 -1.48 -22.39
C PRO A 112 -6.88 -2.82 -23.10
N SER A 113 -7.28 -3.94 -22.52
CA SER A 113 -7.12 -5.30 -23.06
C SER A 113 -8.39 -6.12 -22.92
N ALA A 114 -8.49 -7.22 -23.66
CA ALA A 114 -9.64 -8.14 -23.63
C ALA A 114 -9.88 -8.80 -22.24
N VAL A 115 -8.88 -8.76 -21.35
CA VAL A 115 -8.99 -9.24 -19.95
C VAL A 115 -8.98 -8.04 -19.02
N ALA A 116 -10.12 -7.80 -18.37
CA ALA A 116 -10.27 -6.72 -17.42
C ALA A 116 -9.29 -6.86 -16.25
N PRO A 117 -8.59 -5.78 -15.83
CA PRO A 117 -7.75 -5.82 -14.65
C PRO A 117 -8.61 -6.01 -13.39
N ALA A 118 -8.11 -6.78 -12.43
CA ALA A 118 -8.77 -6.97 -11.15
C ALA A 118 -8.49 -5.85 -10.16
N ALA A 119 -7.39 -5.14 -10.34
CA ALA A 119 -6.98 -4.02 -9.49
C ALA A 119 -6.21 -2.96 -10.28
N ALA A 120 -6.22 -1.75 -9.75
CA ALA A 120 -5.47 -0.60 -10.24
C ALA A 120 -4.68 0.04 -9.09
N THR A 121 -3.46 0.46 -9.35
CA THR A 121 -2.64 1.24 -8.40
C THR A 121 -2.46 2.65 -8.90
N ALA A 122 -2.53 3.62 -7.99
CA ALA A 122 -2.39 5.02 -8.30
C ALA A 122 -0.92 5.44 -8.46
N ARG A 123 -0.72 6.63 -9.01
CA ARG A 123 0.55 7.37 -8.94
C ARG A 123 0.65 8.05 -7.59
N ILE A 124 1.43 7.51 -6.70
CA ILE A 124 1.65 8.08 -5.38
C ILE A 124 2.90 8.94 -5.44
N LEU A 125 2.78 10.22 -5.15
CA LEU A 125 3.85 11.19 -5.07
C LEU A 125 4.18 11.51 -3.61
N LEU A 126 5.42 11.79 -3.30
CA LEU A 126 5.79 12.34 -1.99
C LEU A 126 5.23 13.76 -1.85
N ALA A 127 4.67 14.06 -0.69
CA ALA A 127 4.25 15.41 -0.35
C ALA A 127 5.45 16.36 -0.25
N GLY A 128 5.23 17.63 -0.62
CA GLY A 128 6.27 18.64 -0.65
C GLY A 128 7.17 18.55 -1.87
N ARG A 129 8.31 19.25 -1.78
CA ARG A 129 9.35 19.26 -2.82
C ARG A 129 10.69 18.86 -2.22
N TRP A 130 11.56 18.31 -3.04
CA TRP A 130 12.76 17.60 -2.62
C TRP A 130 13.97 18.07 -3.42
N LYS A 131 15.15 18.04 -2.80
CA LYS A 131 16.43 18.30 -3.46
C LYS A 131 17.44 17.19 -3.13
N PRO A 132 18.49 17.02 -3.93
CA PRO A 132 19.59 16.13 -3.57
C PRO A 132 20.14 16.48 -2.19
N ALA A 133 20.31 15.47 -1.33
CA ALA A 133 20.83 15.63 0.02
C ALA A 133 22.35 15.61 0.02
N ALA A 134 22.95 16.43 0.89
CA ALA A 134 24.40 16.38 1.12
C ALA A 134 24.81 15.03 1.76
N PRO A 135 26.06 14.59 1.58
CA PRO A 135 26.58 13.43 2.28
C PRO A 135 26.41 13.56 3.80
N GLY A 136 25.91 12.52 4.45
CA GLY A 136 25.70 12.51 5.92
C GLY A 136 24.51 13.30 6.43
N GLN A 137 23.71 13.92 5.56
CA GLN A 137 22.50 14.63 5.99
C GLN A 137 21.53 13.66 6.67
N PRO A 138 21.09 13.93 7.93
CA PRO A 138 20.11 13.11 8.61
C PRO A 138 18.76 13.17 7.88
N ASP A 139 17.92 12.17 8.11
CA ASP A 139 16.55 12.05 7.60
C ASP A 139 16.40 12.10 6.06
N ALA A 140 17.52 11.95 5.33
CA ALA A 140 17.47 11.87 3.88
C ALA A 140 16.90 10.53 3.43
N LEU A 141 15.90 10.58 2.53
CA LEU A 141 15.41 9.39 1.84
C LEU A 141 16.49 8.89 0.87
N VAL A 142 16.57 7.56 0.72
CA VAL A 142 17.62 6.93 -0.09
C VAL A 142 17.00 6.02 -1.14
N SER A 143 17.48 6.17 -2.37
CA SER A 143 17.22 5.23 -3.46
C SER A 143 18.53 4.80 -4.10
N PRO A 144 18.73 3.48 -4.35
CA PRO A 144 19.90 3.01 -5.10
C PRO A 144 20.00 3.58 -6.51
N ARG A 145 18.86 3.99 -7.10
CA ARG A 145 18.77 4.49 -8.48
C ARG A 145 18.98 5.99 -8.61
N THR A 146 18.49 6.77 -7.65
CA THR A 146 18.41 8.24 -7.76
C THR A 146 19.21 8.97 -6.68
N GLY A 147 19.83 8.22 -5.75
CA GLY A 147 20.67 8.79 -4.70
C GLY A 147 19.87 9.18 -3.45
N ARG A 148 20.32 10.24 -2.79
CA ARG A 148 19.78 10.72 -1.51
C ARG A 148 19.00 12.01 -1.74
N TRP A 149 17.86 12.16 -1.05
CA TRP A 149 16.97 13.30 -1.20
C TRP A 149 16.55 13.84 0.16
N THR A 150 16.44 15.15 0.29
CA THR A 150 15.95 15.82 1.48
C THR A 150 14.78 16.74 1.12
N ARG A 151 13.79 16.82 2.02
CA ARG A 151 12.63 17.69 1.84
C ARG A 151 13.06 19.16 1.96
N LEU A 152 12.53 19.98 1.10
CA LEU A 152 12.66 21.45 1.19
C LEU A 152 11.69 22.00 2.24
N ASP A 153 12.04 23.15 2.82
CA ASP A 153 11.11 23.92 3.62
C ASP A 153 9.95 24.47 2.78
N ASP A 154 8.87 24.89 3.45
CA ASP A 154 7.65 25.35 2.77
C ASP A 154 7.89 26.63 1.94
N GLN A 155 8.84 27.48 2.33
CA GLN A 155 9.14 28.70 1.59
C GLN A 155 9.85 28.39 0.26
N ALA A 156 10.84 27.53 0.28
CA ALA A 156 11.53 27.07 -0.94
C ALA A 156 10.57 26.27 -1.84
N ALA A 157 9.74 25.41 -1.25
CA ALA A 157 8.71 24.68 -1.99
C ALA A 157 7.70 25.63 -2.67
N ALA A 158 7.26 26.68 -1.98
CA ALA A 158 6.34 27.70 -2.54
C ALA A 158 6.94 28.48 -3.69
N ARG A 159 8.29 28.68 -3.72
CA ARG A 159 9.00 29.25 -4.87
C ARG A 159 9.16 28.30 -6.05
N GLY A 160 8.67 27.06 -5.93
CA GLY A 160 8.79 26.04 -6.97
C GLY A 160 10.18 25.38 -7.03
N GLU A 161 11.05 25.59 -6.03
CA GLU A 161 12.37 24.96 -5.98
C GLU A 161 12.28 23.45 -5.77
N GLY A 162 13.31 22.72 -6.22
CA GLY A 162 13.41 21.27 -6.07
C GLY A 162 12.45 20.50 -6.99
N GLU A 163 12.33 19.20 -6.75
CA GLU A 163 11.59 18.26 -7.57
C GLU A 163 10.44 17.62 -6.77
N VAL A 164 9.37 17.20 -7.44
CA VAL A 164 8.36 16.32 -6.90
C VAL A 164 8.85 14.89 -7.17
N LEU A 165 8.85 14.05 -6.14
CA LEU A 165 9.34 12.68 -6.25
C LEU A 165 8.20 11.67 -6.20
N VAL A 166 8.37 10.58 -6.92
CA VAL A 166 7.47 9.44 -6.84
C VAL A 166 7.71 8.68 -5.53
N ASN A 167 6.64 8.37 -4.82
CA ASN A 167 6.65 7.39 -3.75
C ASN A 167 6.46 5.99 -4.35
N SER A 168 5.42 5.78 -5.14
CA SER A 168 5.12 4.47 -5.74
C SER A 168 4.31 4.62 -7.03
N THR A 169 4.60 3.78 -8.01
CA THR A 169 3.75 3.50 -9.17
C THR A 169 3.27 2.05 -9.16
N GLY A 170 3.22 1.46 -7.98
CA GLY A 170 2.86 0.08 -7.71
C GLY A 170 4.02 -0.73 -7.14
N ASN A 171 3.74 -1.96 -6.80
CA ASN A 171 4.67 -2.86 -6.12
C ASN A 171 5.42 -3.76 -7.10
N LEU A 172 6.68 -4.03 -6.81
CA LEU A 172 7.50 -5.02 -7.49
C LEU A 172 8.09 -5.99 -6.47
N VAL A 173 8.48 -7.18 -6.94
CA VAL A 173 9.21 -8.17 -6.14
C VAL A 173 10.49 -8.53 -6.84
N ASP A 174 11.63 -8.42 -6.15
CA ASP A 174 12.93 -8.79 -6.70
C ASP A 174 13.18 -10.31 -6.66
N ALA A 175 14.27 -10.74 -7.32
CA ALA A 175 14.66 -12.15 -7.37
C ALA A 175 14.97 -12.78 -5.99
N SER A 176 15.03 -11.97 -4.92
CA SER A 176 15.22 -12.43 -3.55
C SER A 176 13.96 -12.39 -2.71
N GLY A 177 12.80 -12.14 -3.33
CA GLY A 177 11.50 -12.09 -2.66
C GLY A 177 11.23 -10.80 -1.88
N ASN A 178 12.02 -9.72 -2.09
CA ASN A 178 11.69 -8.43 -1.50
C ASN A 178 10.62 -7.72 -2.31
N GLY A 179 9.52 -7.34 -1.66
CA GLY A 179 8.61 -6.34 -2.16
C GLY A 179 9.21 -4.93 -2.02
N TYR A 180 9.02 -4.09 -3.04
CA TYR A 180 9.46 -2.71 -3.03
C TYR A 180 8.61 -1.86 -3.96
N ASP A 181 8.57 -0.54 -3.69
CA ASP A 181 7.85 0.42 -4.52
C ASP A 181 8.56 0.67 -5.83
N ARG A 182 7.84 0.48 -6.95
CA ARG A 182 8.33 0.86 -8.28
C ARG A 182 8.50 2.38 -8.33
N ASP A 183 9.59 2.82 -8.94
CA ASP A 183 9.98 4.22 -9.14
C ASP A 183 10.22 5.03 -7.86
N TRP A 184 10.49 4.38 -6.74
CA TRP A 184 10.85 5.04 -5.49
C TRP A 184 11.91 6.14 -5.69
N LEU A 185 11.57 7.38 -5.35
CA LEU A 185 12.36 8.61 -5.46
C LEU A 185 12.76 9.01 -6.91
N VAL A 186 12.10 8.49 -7.92
CA VAL A 186 12.25 9.00 -9.28
C VAL A 186 11.54 10.35 -9.36
N PRO A 187 12.16 11.41 -9.97
CA PRO A 187 11.47 12.65 -10.24
C PRO A 187 10.20 12.44 -11.06
N ALA A 188 9.09 13.02 -10.61
CA ALA A 188 7.77 12.77 -11.20
C ALA A 188 7.70 13.12 -12.69
N GLU A 189 8.47 14.10 -13.15
CA GLU A 189 8.55 14.50 -14.56
C GLU A 189 9.29 13.45 -15.44
N ARG A 190 10.16 12.64 -14.82
CA ARG A 190 10.94 11.58 -15.50
C ARG A 190 10.32 10.19 -15.36
N GLU A 191 9.20 10.08 -14.66
CA GLU A 191 8.49 8.82 -14.52
C GLU A 191 7.67 8.55 -15.79
N HIS A 192 7.93 7.42 -16.47
CA HIS A 192 7.26 6.96 -17.69
C HIS A 192 7.00 5.45 -17.64
N SER A 193 6.63 4.95 -16.47
CA SER A 193 6.44 3.52 -16.26
C SER A 193 5.24 2.97 -17.04
N PRO A 194 5.34 1.74 -17.55
CA PRO A 194 4.24 1.10 -18.25
C PRO A 194 3.05 0.86 -17.32
N SER A 195 1.86 0.78 -17.90
CA SER A 195 0.63 0.51 -17.15
C SER A 195 0.64 -0.87 -16.49
N GLU A 196 1.32 -1.87 -17.07
CA GLU A 196 1.44 -3.16 -16.42
C GLU A 196 2.43 -3.10 -15.25
N VAL A 197 2.01 -3.65 -14.10
CA VAL A 197 2.81 -3.69 -12.87
C VAL A 197 2.60 -5.02 -12.16
N PHE A 198 3.57 -5.45 -11.36
CA PHE A 198 3.47 -6.69 -10.59
C PHE A 198 2.30 -6.63 -9.60
N GLY A 199 2.19 -5.55 -8.84
CA GLY A 199 1.21 -5.44 -7.76
C GLY A 199 0.80 -4.00 -7.46
N LEU A 200 -0.27 -3.88 -6.70
CA LEU A 200 -0.76 -2.60 -6.19
C LEU A 200 0.07 -2.13 -4.99
N CYS A 201 0.10 -0.83 -4.75
CA CYS A 201 0.54 -0.24 -3.49
C CYS A 201 -0.69 0.06 -2.63
N GLY A 202 -0.74 -0.50 -1.43
CA GLY A 202 -1.86 -0.35 -0.49
C GLY A 202 -2.13 1.09 -0.04
N GLY A 203 -1.19 2.00 -0.27
CA GLY A 203 -1.32 3.41 0.09
C GLY A 203 -2.36 4.18 -0.74
N ALA A 204 -2.55 3.80 -2.03
CA ALA A 204 -3.60 4.34 -2.89
C ALA A 204 -3.86 3.39 -4.07
N CYS A 205 -4.98 2.69 -4.04
CA CYS A 205 -5.34 1.71 -5.07
C CYS A 205 -6.84 1.44 -5.13
N ALA A 206 -7.26 0.70 -6.16
CA ALA A 206 -8.62 0.23 -6.35
C ALA A 206 -8.62 -1.27 -6.68
N ILE A 207 -9.60 -2.00 -6.17
CA ILE A 207 -9.71 -3.46 -6.33
C ILE A 207 -11.17 -3.78 -6.62
N ARG A 208 -11.46 -4.57 -7.65
CA ARG A 208 -12.81 -5.06 -7.90
C ARG A 208 -13.31 -5.87 -6.72
N ARG A 209 -14.56 -5.64 -6.31
CA ARG A 209 -15.21 -6.38 -5.20
C ARG A 209 -15.11 -7.88 -5.40
N GLU A 210 -15.37 -8.37 -6.60
CA GLU A 210 -15.29 -9.81 -6.92
C GLU A 210 -13.91 -10.40 -6.64
N ALA A 211 -12.84 -9.69 -7.02
CA ALA A 211 -11.47 -10.11 -6.75
C ALA A 211 -11.16 -10.05 -5.25
N TRP A 212 -11.55 -8.97 -4.58
CA TRP A 212 -11.41 -8.81 -3.13
C TRP A 212 -12.07 -9.95 -2.35
N GLN A 213 -13.34 -10.23 -2.66
CA GLN A 213 -14.10 -11.28 -1.99
C GLN A 213 -13.55 -12.68 -2.29
N ALA A 214 -13.19 -12.97 -3.53
CA ALA A 214 -12.65 -14.26 -3.92
C ALA A 214 -11.28 -14.55 -3.27
N LEU A 215 -10.50 -13.51 -2.92
CA LEU A 215 -9.24 -13.65 -2.19
C LEU A 215 -9.41 -13.61 -0.67
N GLY A 216 -10.58 -13.22 -0.16
CA GLY A 216 -10.84 -13.09 1.28
C GLY A 216 -10.15 -11.88 1.91
N GLY A 217 -9.86 -10.84 1.14
CA GLY A 217 -9.25 -9.60 1.61
C GLY A 217 -7.75 -9.70 1.91
N PHE A 218 -7.25 -8.78 2.74
CA PHE A 218 -5.88 -8.80 3.23
C PHE A 218 -5.64 -9.86 4.30
N ARG A 219 -4.43 -10.36 4.38
CA ARG A 219 -3.96 -11.21 5.49
C ARG A 219 -3.77 -10.38 6.76
N GLU A 220 -4.57 -10.65 7.77
CA GLU A 220 -4.52 -9.93 9.04
C GLU A 220 -3.33 -10.32 9.92
N ASP A 221 -2.80 -11.54 9.74
CA ASP A 221 -1.63 -12.02 10.48
C ASP A 221 -0.32 -11.30 10.11
N LEU A 222 -0.31 -10.56 9.01
CA LEU A 222 0.83 -9.70 8.66
C LEU A 222 0.87 -8.41 9.49
N PHE A 223 -0.25 -7.95 10.05
CA PHE A 223 -0.41 -6.72 10.82
C PHE A 223 -0.26 -5.46 9.96
N MET A 224 0.93 -5.19 9.41
CA MET A 224 1.23 -4.09 8.48
C MET A 224 2.48 -4.43 7.66
N TYR A 225 2.57 -3.85 6.46
CA TYR A 225 3.57 -4.12 5.43
C TYR A 225 3.48 -5.53 4.84
N TYR A 226 3.63 -5.62 3.53
CA TYR A 226 3.51 -6.83 2.72
C TYR A 226 2.09 -7.39 2.54
N GLU A 227 1.05 -6.83 3.16
CA GLU A 227 -0.34 -7.27 2.91
C GLU A 227 -0.78 -6.99 1.47
N ASP A 228 -0.32 -5.86 0.89
CA ASP A 228 -0.53 -5.49 -0.51
C ASP A 228 0.30 -6.37 -1.47
N THR A 229 1.53 -6.66 -1.11
CA THR A 229 2.41 -7.56 -1.85
C THR A 229 1.86 -8.98 -1.85
N ASP A 230 1.38 -9.49 -0.72
CA ASP A 230 0.71 -10.79 -0.60
C ASP A 230 -0.58 -10.85 -1.44
N LEU A 231 -1.43 -9.81 -1.35
CA LEU A 231 -2.64 -9.75 -2.18
C LEU A 231 -2.29 -9.72 -3.67
N SER A 232 -1.25 -8.99 -4.05
CA SER A 232 -0.78 -8.91 -5.43
C SER A 232 -0.29 -10.26 -5.96
N TRP A 233 0.40 -11.05 -5.14
CA TRP A 233 0.74 -12.43 -5.47
C TRP A 233 -0.51 -13.28 -5.70
N ARG A 234 -1.47 -13.24 -4.77
CA ARG A 234 -2.72 -14.02 -4.87
C ARG A 234 -3.59 -13.62 -6.07
N LEU A 235 -3.57 -12.34 -6.48
CA LEU A 235 -4.17 -11.88 -7.72
C LEU A 235 -3.51 -12.55 -8.94
N ARG A 236 -2.18 -12.52 -9.01
CA ARG A 236 -1.42 -13.09 -10.12
C ARG A 236 -1.52 -14.61 -10.20
N GLU A 237 -1.53 -15.31 -9.08
CA GLU A 237 -1.72 -16.76 -9.02
C GLU A 237 -3.07 -17.21 -9.59
N ARG A 238 -4.07 -16.30 -9.61
CA ARG A 238 -5.35 -16.49 -10.27
C ARG A 238 -5.41 -15.98 -11.72
N GLY A 239 -4.27 -15.55 -12.26
CA GLY A 239 -4.20 -15.01 -13.63
C GLY A 239 -4.77 -13.59 -13.73
N TRP A 240 -5.05 -12.91 -12.62
CA TRP A 240 -5.56 -11.55 -12.62
C TRP A 240 -4.44 -10.52 -12.73
N ARG A 241 -4.76 -9.41 -13.37
CA ARG A 241 -3.81 -8.33 -13.64
C ARG A 241 -4.02 -7.15 -12.72
N VAL A 242 -2.92 -6.48 -12.39
CA VAL A 242 -2.89 -5.17 -11.76
C VAL A 242 -2.36 -4.16 -12.76
N ILE A 243 -2.99 -3.00 -12.86
CA ILE A 243 -2.54 -1.91 -13.73
C ILE A 243 -2.19 -0.66 -12.94
N TYR A 244 -1.21 0.05 -13.43
CA TYR A 244 -0.85 1.38 -12.96
C TYR A 244 -1.63 2.43 -13.74
N VAL A 245 -2.22 3.39 -13.01
CA VAL A 245 -3.02 4.50 -13.54
C VAL A 245 -2.32 5.80 -13.21
N ARG A 246 -1.63 6.36 -14.22
CA ARG A 246 -0.81 7.57 -14.07
C ARG A 246 -1.63 8.81 -13.70
N GLU A 247 -2.85 8.91 -14.18
CA GLU A 247 -3.79 10.00 -13.98
C GLU A 247 -4.41 10.01 -12.58
N ALA A 248 -4.41 8.87 -11.90
CA ALA A 248 -4.87 8.75 -10.53
C ALA A 248 -3.74 9.17 -9.57
N VAL A 249 -3.70 10.43 -9.16
CA VAL A 249 -2.61 10.98 -8.36
C VAL A 249 -3.02 11.15 -6.89
N ALA A 250 -2.18 10.65 -5.98
CA ALA A 250 -2.27 10.92 -4.55
C ALA A 250 -0.92 11.43 -4.02
N ARG A 251 -0.95 12.40 -3.07
CA ARG A 251 0.24 12.93 -2.37
C ARG A 251 0.33 12.35 -0.97
N HIS A 252 1.43 11.73 -0.64
CA HIS A 252 1.63 10.97 0.59
C HIS A 252 2.70 11.61 1.48
N GLU A 253 2.38 11.80 2.76
CA GLU A 253 3.28 12.38 3.79
C GLU A 253 4.28 11.34 4.35
N HIS A 254 4.79 10.49 3.57
CA HIS A 254 5.66 9.34 3.85
C HIS A 254 6.21 9.27 5.29
N ALA A 255 6.04 8.12 5.95
CA ALA A 255 6.57 7.81 7.28
C ALA A 255 6.02 8.67 8.45
N SER A 256 4.85 9.30 8.28
CA SER A 256 4.22 10.08 9.34
C SER A 256 3.85 9.26 10.59
N SER A 257 3.61 7.95 10.45
CA SER A 257 3.10 7.10 11.54
C SER A 257 4.11 6.13 12.16
N SER A 258 5.15 5.68 11.44
CA SER A 258 6.01 4.59 11.96
C SER A 258 7.51 4.80 11.80
N GLY A 259 7.97 5.68 10.91
CA GLY A 259 9.40 5.84 10.59
C GLY A 259 10.04 4.56 10.01
N THR A 260 10.72 4.67 8.86
CA THR A 260 11.32 3.52 8.14
C THR A 260 12.51 2.86 8.86
N GLU A 261 12.99 3.46 9.96
CA GLU A 261 14.08 2.93 10.77
C GLU A 261 13.64 2.49 12.17
N SER A 262 12.32 2.54 12.48
CA SER A 262 11.84 2.11 13.79
C SER A 262 12.09 0.62 14.01
N PRO A 263 12.40 0.20 15.26
CA PRO A 263 12.57 -1.22 15.59
C PRO A 263 11.34 -2.07 15.21
N MET A 264 10.14 -1.51 15.32
CA MET A 264 8.90 -2.18 14.93
C MET A 264 8.85 -2.39 13.41
N PHE A 265 9.11 -1.33 12.62
CA PHE A 265 9.16 -1.43 11.15
C PHE A 265 10.10 -2.55 10.71
N ILE A 266 11.34 -2.55 11.22
CA ILE A 266 12.35 -3.52 10.81
C ILE A 266 11.96 -4.95 11.18
N ARG A 267 11.45 -5.14 12.40
CA ARG A 267 10.99 -6.45 12.87
C ARG A 267 9.86 -7.00 11.99
N VAL A 268 8.80 -6.21 11.79
CA VAL A 268 7.61 -6.62 11.05
C VAL A 268 7.93 -6.83 9.57
N ASN A 269 8.68 -5.91 8.98
CA ASN A 269 9.11 -6.01 7.58
C ASN A 269 10.00 -7.25 7.33
N THR A 270 10.95 -7.54 8.25
CA THR A 270 11.77 -8.74 8.18
C THR A 270 10.93 -10.02 8.25
N ARG A 271 9.99 -10.10 9.20
CA ARG A 271 9.07 -11.23 9.34
C ARG A 271 8.23 -11.43 8.08
N ASN A 272 7.53 -10.39 7.66
CA ASN A 272 6.54 -10.48 6.59
C ASN A 272 7.16 -10.79 5.24
N ARG A 273 8.33 -10.22 4.95
CA ARG A 273 9.10 -10.56 3.75
C ARG A 273 9.36 -12.07 3.64
N ILE A 274 9.81 -12.69 4.73
CA ILE A 274 10.12 -14.13 4.74
C ILE A 274 8.85 -14.95 4.62
N LEU A 275 7.78 -14.58 5.32
CA LEU A 275 6.49 -15.30 5.27
C LEU A 275 5.85 -15.20 3.89
N THR A 276 5.87 -14.01 3.28
CA THR A 276 5.33 -13.80 1.92
C THR A 276 6.17 -14.57 0.88
N ALA A 277 7.50 -14.54 0.99
CA ALA A 277 8.36 -15.35 0.13
C ALA A 277 8.05 -16.85 0.29
N ALA A 278 7.88 -17.34 1.52
CA ALA A 278 7.54 -18.75 1.78
C ALA A 278 6.17 -19.16 1.22
N ALA A 279 5.20 -18.25 1.26
CA ALA A 279 3.86 -18.49 0.71
C ALA A 279 3.87 -18.60 -0.83
N HIS A 280 4.64 -17.74 -1.52
CA HIS A 280 4.46 -17.50 -2.96
C HIS A 280 5.69 -17.80 -3.82
N SER A 281 6.92 -17.81 -3.25
CA SER A 281 8.13 -17.93 -4.03
C SER A 281 8.69 -19.37 -4.06
N PRO A 282 9.49 -19.75 -5.08
CA PRO A 282 10.20 -21.02 -5.09
C PRO A 282 11.16 -21.18 -3.91
N ALA A 283 11.42 -22.41 -3.48
CA ALA A 283 12.28 -22.72 -2.33
C ALA A 283 13.67 -22.02 -2.37
N PRO A 284 14.38 -21.92 -3.50
CA PRO A 284 15.65 -21.20 -3.58
C PRO A 284 15.54 -19.72 -3.18
N VAL A 285 14.44 -19.04 -3.53
CA VAL A 285 14.18 -17.63 -3.16
C VAL A 285 14.00 -17.52 -1.65
N VAL A 286 13.23 -18.43 -1.05
CA VAL A 286 13.03 -18.48 0.40
C VAL A 286 14.35 -18.69 1.14
N MET A 287 15.17 -19.63 0.67
CA MET A 287 16.50 -19.90 1.23
C MET A 287 17.42 -18.67 1.12
N GLN A 288 17.39 -17.98 0.00
CA GLN A 288 18.15 -16.75 -0.21
C GLN A 288 17.67 -15.62 0.71
N ALA A 289 16.35 -15.47 0.89
CA ALA A 289 15.77 -14.51 1.82
C ALA A 289 16.22 -14.76 3.26
N LEU A 290 16.20 -16.01 3.70
CA LEU A 290 16.70 -16.43 5.02
C LEU A 290 18.19 -16.17 5.18
N ALA A 291 19.03 -16.59 4.22
CA ALA A 291 20.48 -16.40 4.26
C ALA A 291 20.87 -14.92 4.33
N ARG A 292 20.25 -14.06 3.51
CA ARG A 292 20.47 -12.61 3.54
C ARG A 292 20.05 -11.99 4.88
N THR A 293 18.93 -12.47 5.44
CA THR A 293 18.47 -11.99 6.76
C THR A 293 19.44 -12.40 7.85
N LEU A 294 19.97 -13.61 7.81
CA LEU A 294 21.00 -14.08 8.77
C LEU A 294 22.27 -13.23 8.69
N VAL A 295 22.75 -12.95 7.48
CA VAL A 295 23.91 -12.07 7.27
C VAL A 295 23.65 -10.67 7.82
N ARG A 296 22.46 -10.11 7.57
CA ARG A 296 22.06 -8.81 8.12
C ARG A 296 22.00 -8.82 9.65
N THR A 297 21.53 -9.91 10.24
CA THR A 297 21.52 -10.11 11.69
C THR A 297 22.94 -10.09 12.29
N LEU A 298 23.91 -10.71 11.62
CA LEU A 298 25.28 -10.81 12.11
C LEU A 298 26.09 -9.52 11.92
N ARG A 299 25.85 -8.78 10.84
CA ARG A 299 26.68 -7.64 10.39
C ARG A 299 26.01 -6.27 10.44
N GLY A 300 24.67 -6.21 10.52
CA GLY A 300 23.91 -4.96 10.45
C GLY A 300 23.85 -4.19 11.78
N PRO A 301 23.58 -2.87 11.74
CA PRO A 301 23.51 -2.04 12.96
C PRO A 301 22.27 -2.35 13.82
N GLN A 302 21.21 -2.90 13.25
CA GLN A 302 19.92 -3.11 13.94
C GLN A 302 19.64 -4.60 14.18
N ARG A 303 20.61 -5.31 14.77
CA ARG A 303 20.58 -6.77 14.98
C ARG A 303 19.36 -7.25 15.74
N GLY A 304 18.98 -6.59 16.84
CA GLY A 304 17.89 -7.01 17.72
C GLY A 304 16.53 -7.10 17.00
N PRO A 305 16.04 -6.02 16.35
CA PRO A 305 14.82 -6.06 15.56
C PRO A 305 14.85 -7.09 14.41
N VAL A 306 15.96 -7.23 13.70
CA VAL A 306 16.12 -8.22 12.62
C VAL A 306 16.05 -9.65 13.17
N MET A 307 16.73 -9.94 14.29
CA MET A 307 16.65 -11.24 14.98
C MET A 307 15.24 -11.58 15.42
N SER A 308 14.55 -10.61 16.03
CA SER A 308 13.16 -10.79 16.47
C SER A 308 12.23 -11.09 15.28
N GLY A 309 12.39 -10.37 14.17
CA GLY A 309 11.64 -10.63 12.95
C GLY A 309 11.94 -12.00 12.35
N LEU A 310 13.20 -12.42 12.33
CA LEU A 310 13.62 -13.74 11.85
C LEU A 310 13.03 -14.87 12.72
N ALA A 311 13.10 -14.74 14.05
CA ALA A 311 12.51 -15.72 14.96
C ALA A 311 11.02 -15.87 14.77
N GLN A 312 10.28 -14.75 14.64
CA GLN A 312 8.84 -14.75 14.38
C GLN A 312 8.52 -15.37 13.00
N ALA A 313 9.33 -15.07 11.97
CA ALA A 313 9.17 -15.69 10.66
C ALA A 313 9.37 -17.20 10.74
N SER A 314 10.44 -17.68 11.42
CA SER A 314 10.75 -19.10 11.58
C SER A 314 9.59 -19.85 12.26
N ALA A 315 8.97 -19.25 13.28
CA ALA A 315 7.79 -19.82 13.94
C ALA A 315 6.56 -19.88 13.00
N GLY A 316 6.42 -18.94 12.05
CA GLY A 316 5.34 -18.91 11.07
C GLY A 316 5.53 -19.80 9.85
N LEU A 317 6.77 -20.15 9.50
CA LEU A 317 7.10 -20.92 8.29
C LEU A 317 6.30 -22.24 8.14
N PRO A 318 6.14 -23.10 9.18
CA PRO A 318 5.36 -24.33 9.03
C PRO A 318 3.94 -24.09 8.56
N ARG A 319 3.29 -23.02 9.06
CA ARG A 319 1.93 -22.63 8.65
C ARG A 319 1.87 -22.18 7.19
N GLU A 320 2.86 -21.42 6.72
CA GLU A 320 2.93 -20.97 5.31
C GLU A 320 3.16 -22.15 4.37
N LEU A 321 4.05 -23.06 4.69
CA LEU A 321 4.30 -24.27 3.90
C LEU A 321 3.07 -25.16 3.84
N TYR A 322 2.33 -25.27 4.95
CA TYR A 322 1.07 -26.01 4.97
C TYR A 322 -0.02 -25.37 4.11
N ARG A 323 -0.18 -24.02 4.19
CA ARG A 323 -1.09 -23.26 3.31
C ARG A 323 -0.79 -23.50 1.83
N ARG A 324 0.48 -23.44 1.47
CA ARG A 324 0.94 -23.66 0.10
C ARG A 324 0.63 -25.06 -0.40
N MET A 325 0.86 -26.10 0.39
CA MET A 325 0.52 -27.49 0.02
C MET A 325 -0.98 -27.67 -0.22
N ARG A 326 -1.83 -27.04 0.58
CA ARG A 326 -3.29 -27.08 0.38
C ARG A 326 -3.78 -26.30 -0.84
N GLY A 327 -3.16 -25.16 -1.14
CA GLY A 327 -3.49 -24.34 -2.33
C GLY A 327 -3.16 -25.06 -3.65
N SER A 328 -2.06 -25.82 -3.70
CA SER A 328 -1.71 -26.63 -4.87
C SER A 328 -2.62 -27.85 -5.09
N SER A 329 -3.30 -28.33 -4.06
CA SER A 329 -4.23 -29.49 -4.17
C SER A 329 -5.63 -29.10 -4.67
N SER A 330 -5.98 -27.82 -4.69
CA SER A 330 -7.29 -27.33 -5.14
C SER A 330 -7.28 -26.80 -6.59
N SER A 331 -6.13 -26.90 -7.27
CA SER A 331 -5.93 -26.41 -8.65
C SER A 331 -5.78 -27.57 -9.67
N GLN A 332 -6.07 -28.81 -9.26
CA GLN A 332 -6.23 -29.98 -10.11
C GLN A 332 -7.69 -30.40 -10.15
#